data_fcb091df4f63130c7ca0a6a9dea37166
#
_entry.id   fcb091df4f63130c7ca0a6a9dea37166
#
_cell.length_a   1.000
_cell.length_b   1.000
_cell.length_c   1.000
_cell.angle_alpha   90.00
_cell.angle_beta   90.00
_cell.angle_gamma   90.00
#
_symmetry.space_group_name_H-M   'P 1'
#
loop_
_entity.id
_entity.type
_entity.pdbx_description
1 polymer ?
#
loop_
_entity_poly.entity_id
_entity_poly.type
_entity_poly.pdbx_seq_one_letter_code
_entity_poly.pdbx_strand_id
1 'polypeptide(L)'
;MSTDMDGLLRHLEALVAFDTRNPPRLIGTRGIFDYLRAHLPGFRIEVSDHGEGAVSLFAVRGNPGRVFNVHLDTVPSSEAWSADPHVLRVVGDRAVGLGACDIKGAAAGLLVAANATAGDAAFLFS
;
A
#
# COMPACT_ATOMS: atom_id res chain seq x y z
N MET A 1 -21.89 -7.47 -8.98
CA MET A 1 -20.79 -6.48 -8.94
C MET A 1 -20.15 -6.52 -7.56
N SER A 2 -18.86 -6.58 -7.52
CA SER A 2 -18.13 -6.63 -6.25
C SER A 2 -17.71 -5.24 -5.83
N THR A 3 -18.28 -4.72 -4.74
CA THR A 3 -17.83 -3.47 -4.12
C THR A 3 -16.43 -3.60 -3.55
N ASP A 4 -16.04 -4.81 -3.18
CA ASP A 4 -14.69 -5.10 -2.68
C ASP A 4 -13.65 -4.96 -3.80
N MET A 5 -13.96 -5.39 -5.01
CA MET A 5 -13.08 -5.22 -6.16
C MET A 5 -12.95 -3.74 -6.53
N ASP A 6 -14.04 -3.00 -6.51
CA ASP A 6 -14.00 -1.56 -6.77
C ASP A 6 -13.17 -0.84 -5.71
N GLY A 7 -13.33 -1.20 -4.45
CA GLY A 7 -12.52 -0.68 -3.34
C GLY A 7 -11.05 -1.02 -3.50
N LEU A 8 -10.74 -2.26 -3.87
CA LEU A 8 -9.36 -2.70 -4.10
C LEU A 8 -8.71 -1.89 -5.20
N LEU A 9 -9.39 -1.69 -6.32
CA LEU A 9 -8.85 -0.93 -7.45
C LEU A 9 -8.64 0.53 -7.10
N ARG A 10 -9.54 1.16 -6.33
CA ARG A 10 -9.36 2.53 -5.85
C ARG A 10 -8.14 2.66 -4.95
N HIS A 11 -7.95 1.73 -4.02
CA HIS A 11 -6.76 1.72 -3.16
C HIS A 11 -5.49 1.48 -3.96
N LEU A 12 -5.54 0.54 -4.91
CA LEU A 12 -4.37 0.25 -5.74
C LEU A 12 -3.98 1.45 -6.60
N GLU A 13 -4.96 2.14 -7.20
CA GLU A 13 -4.72 3.36 -7.95
C GLU A 13 -4.03 4.43 -7.10
N ALA A 14 -4.52 4.65 -5.88
CA ALA A 14 -3.94 5.62 -4.98
C ALA A 14 -2.51 5.22 -4.55
N LEU A 15 -2.30 3.96 -4.19
CA LEU A 15 -0.99 3.49 -3.76
C LEU A 15 0.04 3.53 -4.87
N VAL A 16 -0.34 3.19 -6.11
CA VAL A 16 0.54 3.25 -7.28
C VAL A 16 0.93 4.69 -7.61
N ALA A 17 0.05 5.64 -7.34
CA ALA A 17 0.31 7.06 -7.60
C ALA A 17 1.44 7.64 -6.72
N PHE A 18 1.69 7.05 -5.56
CA PHE A 18 2.82 7.47 -4.72
C PHE A 18 4.13 6.93 -5.29
N ASP A 19 5.11 7.81 -5.43
CA ASP A 19 6.45 7.42 -5.87
C ASP A 19 7.24 6.88 -4.68
N THR A 20 7.38 5.57 -4.63
CA THR A 20 8.11 4.87 -3.57
C THR A 20 9.25 4.03 -4.15
N ARG A 21 9.84 4.48 -5.25
CA ARG A 21 10.96 3.79 -5.89
C ARG A 21 12.18 3.72 -4.98
N ASN A 22 12.88 2.62 -5.06
CA ASN A 22 14.11 2.38 -4.32
C ASN A 22 15.08 1.57 -5.21
N PRO A 23 16.27 2.05 -5.56
CA PRO A 23 16.85 3.37 -5.32
C PRO A 23 16.28 4.47 -6.24
N PRO A 24 16.39 5.76 -5.82
CA PRO A 24 16.67 6.18 -4.44
C PRO A 24 15.45 5.92 -3.55
N ARG A 25 15.64 5.96 -2.23
CA ARG A 25 14.50 5.82 -1.33
C ARG A 25 13.73 7.13 -1.28
N LEU A 26 12.58 7.15 -1.91
CA LEU A 26 11.72 8.34 -2.00
C LEU A 26 10.60 8.35 -0.97
N ILE A 27 10.54 7.34 -0.12
CA ILE A 27 9.51 7.21 0.89
C ILE A 27 9.85 8.06 2.12
N GLY A 28 8.86 8.82 2.60
CA GLY A 28 8.98 9.62 3.81
C GLY A 28 7.90 9.24 4.81
N THR A 29 7.81 9.99 5.90
CA THR A 29 6.84 9.73 6.98
C THR A 29 5.41 10.17 6.65
N ARG A 30 5.22 10.85 5.53
CA ARG A 30 3.93 11.34 5.03
C ARG A 30 3.56 10.62 3.73
N GLY A 31 2.76 11.23 2.90
CA GLY A 31 2.39 10.68 1.60
C GLY A 31 1.66 9.36 1.72
N ILE A 32 2.29 8.28 1.30
CA ILE A 32 1.67 6.95 1.30
C ILE A 32 1.25 6.51 2.72
N PHE A 33 2.01 6.89 3.74
CA PHE A 33 1.65 6.57 5.13
C PHE A 33 0.44 7.36 5.62
N ASP A 34 0.28 8.62 5.19
CA ASP A 34 -0.93 9.39 5.48
C ASP A 34 -2.16 8.73 4.84
N TYR A 35 -2.01 8.25 3.62
CA TYR A 35 -3.09 7.51 2.96
C TYR A 35 -3.48 6.25 3.72
N LEU A 36 -2.49 5.44 4.11
CA LEU A 36 -2.74 4.21 4.87
C LEU A 36 -3.43 4.52 6.19
N ARG A 37 -2.94 5.53 6.92
CA ARG A 37 -3.52 5.95 8.19
C ARG A 37 -4.99 6.34 8.03
N ALA A 38 -5.32 7.08 6.98
CA ALA A 38 -6.69 7.55 6.73
C ALA A 38 -7.64 6.39 6.42
N HIS A 39 -7.12 5.28 5.92
CA HIS A 39 -7.92 4.11 5.52
C HIS A 39 -7.84 2.93 6.49
N LEU A 40 -7.31 3.15 7.69
CA LEU A 40 -7.27 2.16 8.76
C LEU A 40 -7.96 2.71 10.03
N PRO A 41 -9.25 3.07 9.94
CA PRO A 41 -9.97 3.57 11.11
C PRO A 41 -10.06 2.47 12.18
N GLY A 42 -9.95 2.88 13.44
CA GLY A 42 -9.99 1.94 14.56
C GLY A 42 -8.68 1.23 14.86
N PHE A 43 -7.65 1.43 14.05
CA PHE A 43 -6.32 0.89 14.32
C PHE A 43 -5.48 1.88 15.15
N ARG A 44 -4.69 1.35 16.06
CA ARG A 44 -3.59 2.09 16.67
C ARG A 44 -2.44 2.11 15.66
N ILE A 45 -1.92 3.29 15.37
CA ILE A 45 -0.94 3.45 14.30
C ILE A 45 0.32 4.10 14.84
N GLU A 46 1.46 3.52 14.51
CA GLU A 46 2.77 4.05 14.81
C GLU A 46 3.60 4.10 13.52
N VAL A 47 4.07 5.29 13.18
CA VAL A 47 4.99 5.51 12.06
C VAL A 47 6.37 5.72 12.64
N SER A 48 7.33 4.93 12.20
CA SER A 48 8.70 4.96 12.68
C SER A 48 9.65 5.31 11.53
N ASP A 49 10.48 6.32 11.75
CA ASP A 49 11.55 6.70 10.83
C ASP A 49 12.86 6.13 11.38
N HIS A 50 13.42 5.15 10.67
CA HIS A 50 14.65 4.48 11.06
C HIS A 50 15.90 5.14 10.46
N GLY A 51 15.73 6.25 9.76
CA GLY A 51 16.81 6.96 9.07
C GLY A 51 17.01 6.49 7.64
N GLU A 52 17.62 7.35 6.83
CA GLU A 52 18.01 7.04 5.45
C GLU A 52 16.84 6.58 4.56
N GLY A 53 15.63 7.10 4.82
CA GLY A 53 14.44 6.73 4.06
C GLY A 53 13.84 5.38 4.44
N ALA A 54 14.32 4.76 5.52
CA ALA A 54 13.73 3.53 6.04
C ALA A 54 12.58 3.89 7.00
N VAL A 55 11.37 3.89 6.52
CA VAL A 55 10.17 4.26 7.27
C VAL A 55 9.21 3.09 7.30
N SER A 56 8.58 2.88 8.44
CA SER A 56 7.55 1.84 8.58
C SER A 56 6.31 2.38 9.29
N LEU A 57 5.18 1.76 9.00
CA LEU A 57 3.91 2.00 9.69
C LEU A 57 3.44 0.67 10.29
N PHE A 58 3.23 0.66 11.58
CA PHE A 58 2.65 -0.48 12.28
C PHE A 58 1.24 -0.14 12.72
N ALA A 59 0.28 -0.95 12.30
CA ALA A 59 -1.14 -0.76 12.60
C ALA A 59 -1.68 -1.99 13.33
N VAL A 60 -2.36 -1.78 14.45
CA VAL A 60 -2.88 -2.86 15.29
C VAL A 60 -4.30 -2.56 15.69
N ARG A 61 -5.16 -3.55 15.54
CA ARG A 61 -6.54 -3.55 16.04
C ARG A 61 -6.71 -4.80 16.92
N GLY A 62 -7.11 -4.59 18.17
CA GLY A 62 -7.29 -5.68 19.13
C GLY A 62 -5.96 -6.26 19.63
N ASN A 63 -5.92 -7.56 19.82
CA ASN A 63 -4.74 -8.28 20.30
C ASN A 63 -4.44 -9.48 19.40
N PRO A 64 -3.93 -9.24 18.19
CA PRO A 64 -3.69 -10.30 17.23
C PRO A 64 -2.44 -11.11 17.57
N GLY A 65 -2.44 -12.39 17.18
CA GLY A 65 -1.27 -13.26 17.26
C GLY A 65 -0.45 -13.30 15.98
N ARG A 66 -0.83 -12.53 14.95
CA ARG A 66 -0.17 -12.54 13.63
C ARG A 66 -0.03 -11.13 13.09
N VAL A 67 1.00 -10.92 12.30
CA VAL A 67 1.25 -9.67 11.58
C VAL A 67 1.35 -9.97 10.09
N PHE A 68 0.59 -9.23 9.28
CA PHE A 68 0.78 -9.22 7.84
C PHE A 68 1.79 -8.13 7.50
N ASN A 69 2.85 -8.51 6.82
CA ASN A 69 3.92 -7.59 6.45
C ASN A 69 3.94 -7.42 4.93
N VAL A 70 3.87 -6.17 4.47
CA VAL A 70 4.03 -5.82 3.05
C VAL A 70 5.01 -4.66 2.94
N HIS A 71 5.88 -4.72 1.93
CA HIS A 71 6.73 -3.58 1.60
C HIS A 71 6.02 -2.64 0.63
N LEU A 72 6.34 -1.37 0.71
CA LEU A 72 5.74 -0.33 -0.12
C LEU A 72 6.70 0.18 -1.20
N ASP A 73 7.99 -0.02 -1.00
CA ASP A 73 8.98 0.39 -1.98
C ASP A 73 8.87 -0.46 -3.24
N THR A 74 9.22 0.15 -4.35
CA THR A 74 9.21 -0.49 -5.65
C THR A 74 10.60 -0.43 -6.27
N VAL A 75 10.82 -1.26 -7.28
CA VAL A 75 12.00 -1.11 -8.14
C VAL A 75 11.92 0.22 -8.91
N PRO A 76 13.05 0.74 -9.42
CA PRO A 76 13.00 1.90 -10.30
C PRO A 76 12.22 1.59 -11.58
N SER A 77 11.59 2.61 -12.14
CA SER A 77 10.95 2.50 -13.45
C SER A 77 12.01 2.53 -14.55
N SER A 78 11.71 1.89 -15.68
CA SER A 78 12.56 1.90 -16.85
C SER A 78 11.92 2.69 -18.00
N GLU A 79 12.70 3.00 -19.03
CA GLU A 79 12.20 3.64 -20.23
C GLU A 79 11.30 2.72 -21.07
N ALA A 80 11.28 1.42 -20.74
CA ALA A 80 10.43 0.46 -21.43
C ALA A 80 8.94 0.59 -21.12
N TRP A 81 8.57 1.37 -20.10
CA TRP A 81 7.16 1.63 -19.81
C TRP A 81 6.50 2.41 -20.96
N SER A 82 5.39 1.89 -21.46
CA SER A 82 4.67 2.52 -22.57
C SER A 82 3.76 3.66 -22.13
N ALA A 83 3.55 3.82 -20.82
CA ALA A 83 2.75 4.88 -20.22
C ALA A 83 3.31 5.19 -18.83
N ASP A 84 2.74 6.19 -18.14
CA ASP A 84 3.19 6.60 -16.82
C ASP A 84 3.08 5.42 -15.83
N PRO A 85 4.18 4.96 -15.23
CA PRO A 85 4.16 3.83 -14.31
C PRO A 85 3.41 4.12 -13.00
N HIS A 86 3.19 5.39 -12.64
CA HIS A 86 2.48 5.80 -11.44
C HIS A 86 0.99 6.10 -11.67
N VAL A 87 0.49 5.79 -12.86
CA VAL A 87 -0.94 5.88 -13.17
C VAL A 87 -1.47 4.48 -13.46
N LEU A 88 -2.31 3.98 -12.57
CA LEU A 88 -2.88 2.64 -12.73
C LEU A 88 -3.78 2.61 -13.96
N ARG A 89 -3.55 1.63 -14.83
CA ARG A 89 -4.41 1.37 -15.99
C ARG A 89 -5.08 0.01 -15.82
N VAL A 90 -6.39 -0.01 -16.01
CA VAL A 90 -7.14 -1.27 -16.02
C VAL A 90 -7.46 -1.60 -17.48
N VAL A 91 -6.93 -2.73 -17.95
CA VAL A 91 -7.09 -3.19 -19.31
C VAL A 91 -7.59 -4.63 -19.26
N GLY A 92 -8.87 -4.82 -19.59
CA GLY A 92 -9.50 -6.13 -19.47
C GLY A 92 -9.49 -6.62 -18.02
N ASP A 93 -8.85 -7.75 -17.79
CA ASP A 93 -8.73 -8.37 -16.47
C ASP A 93 -7.41 -8.02 -15.76
N ARG A 94 -6.68 -7.01 -16.25
CA ARG A 94 -5.37 -6.62 -15.73
C ARG A 94 -5.37 -5.20 -15.20
N ALA A 95 -4.70 -5.00 -14.08
CA ALA A 95 -4.35 -3.68 -13.55
C ALA A 95 -2.83 -3.51 -13.68
N VAL A 96 -2.41 -2.47 -14.40
CA VAL A 96 -1.00 -2.25 -14.75
C VAL A 96 -0.51 -0.96 -14.11
N GLY A 97 0.55 -1.07 -13.34
CA GLY A 97 1.21 0.05 -12.68
C GLY A 97 2.48 -0.43 -11.97
N LEU A 98 3.42 0.48 -11.75
CA LEU A 98 4.66 0.13 -11.07
C LEU A 98 4.36 -0.30 -9.62
N GLY A 99 4.81 -1.50 -9.28
CA GLY A 99 4.59 -2.06 -7.95
C GLY A 99 3.19 -2.61 -7.70
N ALA A 100 2.31 -2.64 -8.70
CA ALA A 100 0.95 -3.17 -8.55
C ALA A 100 0.96 -4.65 -8.14
N CYS A 101 1.81 -5.44 -8.75
CA CYS A 101 1.96 -6.87 -8.42
C CYS A 101 2.91 -7.07 -7.24
N ASP A 102 3.98 -6.29 -7.13
CA ASP A 102 5.02 -6.43 -6.12
C ASP A 102 5.19 -5.11 -5.33
N ILE A 103 4.40 -4.90 -4.27
CA ILE A 103 3.28 -5.68 -3.79
C ILE A 103 2.13 -4.77 -3.32
N LYS A 104 1.96 -3.63 -3.98
CA LYS A 104 0.89 -2.67 -3.63
C LYS A 104 -0.51 -3.27 -3.78
N GLY A 105 -0.67 -4.27 -4.65
CA GLY A 105 -1.91 -5.03 -4.73
C GLY A 105 -2.25 -5.74 -3.43
N ALA A 106 -1.26 -6.34 -2.78
CA ALA A 106 -1.46 -6.95 -1.47
C ALA A 106 -1.80 -5.90 -0.41
N ALA A 107 -1.13 -4.73 -0.44
CA ALA A 107 -1.44 -3.63 0.47
C ALA A 107 -2.90 -3.16 0.30
N ALA A 108 -3.34 -2.99 -0.94
CA ALA A 108 -4.73 -2.64 -1.24
C ALA A 108 -5.71 -3.68 -0.71
N GLY A 109 -5.38 -4.97 -0.87
CA GLY A 109 -6.19 -6.07 -0.34
C GLY A 109 -6.30 -6.04 1.18
N LEU A 110 -5.21 -5.72 1.88
CA LEU A 110 -5.25 -5.57 3.34
C LEU A 110 -6.17 -4.44 3.78
N LEU A 111 -6.17 -3.31 3.06
CA LEU A 111 -7.06 -2.19 3.37
C LEU A 111 -8.53 -2.58 3.18
N VAL A 112 -8.85 -3.29 2.11
CA VAL A 112 -10.21 -3.79 1.86
C VAL A 112 -10.62 -4.74 2.98
N ALA A 113 -9.78 -5.71 3.31
CA ALA A 113 -10.08 -6.70 4.34
C ALA A 113 -10.24 -6.05 5.71
N ALA A 114 -9.39 -5.09 6.06
CA ALA A 114 -9.46 -4.38 7.33
C ALA A 114 -10.77 -3.62 7.50
N ASN A 115 -11.26 -3.02 6.42
CA ASN A 115 -12.51 -2.24 6.45
C ASN A 115 -13.76 -3.11 6.33
N ALA A 116 -13.62 -4.34 5.85
CA ALA A 116 -14.73 -5.30 5.73
C ALA A 116 -14.92 -6.17 6.96
N THR A 117 -13.99 -6.13 7.91
CA THR A 117 -14.00 -6.96 9.11
C THR A 117 -13.85 -6.11 10.37
N ALA A 118 -14.08 -6.70 11.54
CA ALA A 118 -13.93 -6.02 12.82
C ALA A 118 -12.98 -6.76 13.78
N GLY A 119 -12.42 -7.87 13.37
CA GLY A 119 -11.58 -8.73 14.21
C GLY A 119 -10.20 -8.16 14.48
N ASP A 120 -9.45 -8.88 15.30
CA ASP A 120 -8.06 -8.54 15.61
C ASP A 120 -7.20 -8.61 14.35
N ALA A 121 -6.35 -7.62 14.15
CA ALA A 121 -5.48 -7.57 12.98
C ALA A 121 -4.24 -6.71 13.27
N ALA A 122 -3.13 -7.08 12.66
CA ALA A 122 -1.92 -6.26 12.69
C ALA A 122 -1.26 -6.26 11.31
N PHE A 123 -0.83 -5.07 10.90
CA PHE A 123 -0.17 -4.85 9.61
C PHE A 123 1.12 -4.07 9.82
N LEU A 124 2.16 -4.49 9.11
CA LEU A 124 3.40 -3.74 9.02
C LEU A 124 3.64 -3.37 7.55
N PHE A 125 3.67 -2.08 7.28
CA PHE A 125 3.97 -1.53 5.95
C PHE A 125 5.34 -0.86 6.00
N SER A 126 6.22 -1.18 5.07
CA SER A 126 7.58 -0.63 5.08
C SER A 126 8.13 -0.26 3.70
#